data_fdc205dfb4570866cb4e90f4bd64a511
#
_entry.id   fdc205dfb4570866cb4e90f4bd64a511
#
_cell.length_a   1.000
_cell.length_b   1.000
_cell.length_c   1.000
_cell.angle_alpha   90.00
_cell.angle_beta   90.00
_cell.angle_gamma   90.00
#
_symmetry.space_group_name_H-M   'P 1'
#
loop_
_entity.id
_entity.type
_entity.pdbx_description
1 polymer ?
#
loop_
_entity_poly.entity_id
_entity_poly.type
_entity_poly.pdbx_seq_one_letter_code
_entity_poly.pdbx_strand_id
1 'polypeptide(L)'
;FSDVDELVSSLNKELGEGSIMNFGDDKPIISIPRESTGSLVVDKALGGGWAVGRIHELVGMESCGKTMMCTLSMIEFQKKHPDKLVAIIDVENAFDIEYARKMGLDINRFLISQPSYGELAIDITAKLVESGRVGFIVVDSVANLVPKKEIEGDMEDSNMGLQARLMSKAMRVLTGIVNKSDCVLVFINQYREKI
;
A
#
# COMPACT_ATOMS: atom_id res chain seq x y z
N PHE A 1 9.26 32.41 20.54
CA PHE A 1 9.34 31.89 19.16
C PHE A 1 10.73 32.13 18.51
N SER A 2 11.47 33.19 18.88
CA SER A 2 12.84 33.44 18.37
C SER A 2 13.83 32.30 18.63
N ASP A 3 13.67 31.59 19.71
CA ASP A 3 14.55 30.49 20.16
C ASP A 3 14.45 29.25 19.24
N VAL A 4 13.27 28.96 18.69
CA VAL A 4 13.07 27.83 17.76
C VAL A 4 13.69 28.11 16.40
N ASP A 5 13.55 29.32 15.89
CA ASP A 5 14.10 29.73 14.59
C ASP A 5 15.63 29.80 14.62
N GLU A 6 16.21 30.27 15.73
CA GLU A 6 17.66 30.25 15.97
C GLU A 6 18.20 28.81 16.03
N LEU A 7 17.50 27.89 16.72
CA LEU A 7 17.87 26.48 16.79
C LEU A 7 17.82 25.82 15.40
N VAL A 8 16.72 26.01 14.65
CA VAL A 8 16.57 25.46 13.29
C VAL A 8 17.66 25.99 12.37
N SER A 9 17.94 27.29 12.42
CA SER A 9 18.98 27.91 11.62
C SER A 9 20.40 27.37 11.96
N SER A 10 20.69 27.19 13.25
CA SER A 10 21.96 26.64 13.72
C SER A 10 22.17 25.21 13.25
N LEU A 11 21.14 24.37 13.41
CA LEU A 11 21.19 22.96 13.00
C LEU A 11 21.26 22.77 11.47
N ASN A 12 20.59 23.62 10.70
CA ASN A 12 20.70 23.60 9.25
C ASN A 12 22.07 24.05 8.73
N LYS A 13 22.75 24.93 9.44
CA LYS A 13 24.15 25.28 9.12
C LYS A 13 25.12 24.13 9.36
N GLU A 14 24.87 23.33 10.39
CA GLU A 14 25.73 22.19 10.77
C GLU A 14 25.44 20.95 9.91
N LEU A 15 24.17 20.63 9.68
CA LEU A 15 23.72 19.38 9.07
C LEU A 15 23.36 19.49 7.58
N GLY A 16 23.35 20.71 7.02
CA GLY A 16 22.94 21.01 5.66
C GLY A 16 21.57 21.68 5.61
N GLU A 17 21.37 22.55 4.64
CA GLU A 17 20.15 23.34 4.47
C GLU A 17 18.94 22.40 4.21
N GLY A 18 17.84 22.60 4.95
CA GLY A 18 16.63 21.78 4.85
C GLY A 18 16.65 20.48 5.65
N SER A 19 17.72 20.21 6.43
CA SER A 19 17.78 19.02 7.30
C SER A 19 16.74 19.05 8.41
N ILE A 20 16.38 20.25 8.90
CA ILE A 20 15.33 20.45 9.90
C ILE A 20 14.44 21.58 9.45
N MET A 21 13.14 21.38 9.54
CA MET A 21 12.11 22.36 9.19
C MET A 21 11.15 22.58 10.36
N ASN A 22 10.83 23.85 10.62
CA ASN A 22 9.74 24.21 11.50
C ASN A 22 8.49 24.46 10.67
N PHE A 23 7.36 23.81 11.00
CA PHE A 23 6.05 24.03 10.41
C PHE A 23 5.22 24.96 11.28
N GLY A 24 5.71 26.18 11.51
CA GLY A 24 4.95 27.24 12.18
C GLY A 24 3.80 27.78 11.31
N ASP A 25 3.03 28.69 11.89
CA ASP A 25 1.74 29.18 11.33
C ASP A 25 1.80 29.75 9.90
N ASP A 26 2.96 30.13 9.42
CA ASP A 26 3.15 30.78 8.10
C ASP A 26 3.58 29.83 6.99
N LYS A 27 3.74 28.53 7.24
CA LYS A 27 4.14 27.55 6.20
C LYS A 27 2.94 26.74 5.72
N PRO A 28 2.77 26.60 4.40
CA PRO A 28 1.68 25.80 3.86
C PRO A 28 1.83 24.33 4.30
N ILE A 29 0.83 23.81 5.01
CA ILE A 29 0.72 22.39 5.30
C ILE A 29 0.56 21.67 3.96
N ILE A 30 1.50 20.78 3.64
CA ILE A 30 1.40 19.95 2.43
C ILE A 30 0.18 19.04 2.60
N SER A 31 -0.90 19.38 1.91
CA SER A 31 -2.08 18.52 1.87
C SER A 31 -1.79 17.31 0.99
N ILE A 32 -1.81 16.11 1.57
CA ILE A 32 -1.70 14.85 0.82
C ILE A 32 -3.09 14.52 0.25
N PRO A 33 -3.22 14.37 -1.08
CA PRO A 33 -4.48 13.94 -1.69
C PRO A 33 -4.98 12.62 -1.12
N ARG A 34 -6.30 12.45 -1.10
CA ARG A 34 -6.93 11.25 -0.55
C ARG A 34 -7.94 10.65 -1.51
N GLU A 35 -8.02 9.32 -1.46
CA GLU A 35 -8.95 8.52 -2.24
C GLU A 35 -9.95 7.82 -1.32
N SER A 36 -11.21 7.80 -1.72
CA SER A 36 -12.27 7.18 -0.90
C SER A 36 -12.06 5.68 -0.74
N THR A 37 -12.35 5.19 0.45
CA THR A 37 -12.40 3.75 0.74
C THR A 37 -13.68 3.09 0.24
N GLY A 38 -14.66 3.87 -0.24
CA GLY A 38 -16.01 3.42 -0.53
C GLY A 38 -16.91 3.36 0.72
N SER A 39 -16.38 3.70 1.89
CA SER A 39 -17.12 3.76 3.15
C SER A 39 -16.97 5.13 3.81
N LEU A 40 -18.05 5.87 3.91
CA LEU A 40 -18.05 7.20 4.55
C LEU A 40 -17.52 7.19 5.99
N VAL A 41 -17.81 6.12 6.74
CA VAL A 41 -17.35 5.97 8.13
C VAL A 41 -15.83 5.81 8.19
N VAL A 42 -15.29 4.95 7.30
CA VAL A 42 -13.84 4.71 7.23
C VAL A 42 -13.12 5.95 6.68
N ASP A 43 -13.66 6.59 5.66
CA ASP A 43 -13.12 7.84 5.12
C ASP A 43 -13.01 8.92 6.21
N LYS A 44 -14.06 9.08 7.01
CA LYS A 44 -14.04 10.02 8.13
C LYS A 44 -12.99 9.65 9.18
N ALA A 45 -12.86 8.37 9.52
CA ALA A 45 -11.86 7.89 10.48
C ALA A 45 -10.42 8.09 9.99
N LEU A 46 -10.19 7.97 8.67
CA LEU A 46 -8.90 8.18 8.02
C LEU A 46 -8.62 9.65 7.64
N GLY A 47 -9.52 10.57 7.94
CA GLY A 47 -9.38 11.97 7.56
C GLY A 47 -9.51 12.22 6.05
N GLY A 48 -10.38 11.45 5.38
CA GLY A 48 -10.72 11.59 3.95
C GLY A 48 -10.42 10.37 3.08
N GLY A 49 -10.01 9.25 3.66
CA GLY A 49 -9.71 8.01 2.96
C GLY A 49 -8.21 7.71 2.81
N TRP A 50 -7.85 6.90 1.82
CA TRP A 50 -6.48 6.46 1.54
C TRP A 50 -5.60 7.63 1.11
N ALA A 51 -4.46 7.81 1.75
CA ALA A 51 -3.49 8.84 1.36
C ALA A 51 -2.75 8.41 0.08
N VAL A 52 -2.75 9.27 -0.93
CA VAL A 52 -2.04 9.04 -2.21
C VAL A 52 -0.53 9.09 -1.99
N GLY A 53 0.21 8.25 -2.72
CA GLY A 53 1.66 8.14 -2.57
C GLY A 53 2.08 7.52 -1.23
N ARG A 54 1.22 6.69 -0.63
CA ARG A 54 1.48 6.02 0.65
C ARG A 54 1.15 4.54 0.59
N ILE A 55 1.86 3.79 1.44
CA ILE A 55 1.59 2.38 1.70
C ILE A 55 0.64 2.32 2.90
N HIS A 56 -0.40 1.52 2.75
CA HIS A 56 -1.40 1.27 3.78
C HIS A 56 -1.43 -0.21 4.13
N GLU A 57 -1.75 -0.52 5.37
CA GLU A 57 -2.02 -1.88 5.81
C GLU A 57 -3.47 -1.96 6.32
N LEU A 58 -4.24 -2.89 5.75
CA LEU A 58 -5.59 -3.21 6.19
C LEU A 58 -5.55 -4.54 6.94
N VAL A 59 -5.71 -4.48 8.26
CA VAL A 59 -5.58 -5.64 9.15
C VAL A 59 -6.94 -6.02 9.71
N GLY A 60 -7.21 -7.31 9.80
CA GLY A 60 -8.43 -7.81 10.40
C GLY A 60 -8.49 -9.32 10.40
N MET A 61 -9.48 -9.88 11.09
CA MET A 61 -9.75 -11.32 11.10
C MET A 61 -10.09 -11.84 9.71
N GLU A 62 -9.95 -13.13 9.50
CA GLU A 62 -10.41 -13.79 8.28
C GLU A 62 -11.91 -13.52 8.03
N SER A 63 -12.29 -13.41 6.76
CA SER A 63 -13.68 -13.20 6.34
C SER A 63 -14.39 -11.95 6.91
N CYS A 64 -13.65 -10.95 7.44
CA CYS A 64 -14.24 -9.70 7.96
C CYS A 64 -14.48 -8.62 6.91
N GLY A 65 -14.32 -8.93 5.61
CA GLY A 65 -14.63 -8.01 4.50
C GLY A 65 -13.47 -7.14 4.01
N LYS A 66 -12.21 -7.46 4.32
CA LYS A 66 -11.03 -6.68 3.88
C LYS A 66 -10.96 -6.56 2.36
N THR A 67 -11.01 -7.68 1.64
CA THR A 67 -10.98 -7.72 0.18
C THR A 67 -12.16 -6.98 -0.43
N MET A 68 -13.36 -7.10 0.16
CA MET A 68 -14.55 -6.37 -0.26
C MET A 68 -14.35 -4.84 -0.11
N MET A 69 -13.79 -4.38 1.00
CA MET A 69 -13.49 -2.96 1.21
C MET A 69 -12.48 -2.44 0.18
N CYS A 70 -11.43 -3.21 -0.12
CA CYS A 70 -10.48 -2.86 -1.16
C CYS A 70 -11.13 -2.82 -2.56
N THR A 71 -12.08 -3.75 -2.83
CA THR A 71 -12.85 -3.75 -4.09
C THR A 71 -13.71 -2.48 -4.21
N LEU A 72 -14.40 -2.07 -3.15
CA LEU A 72 -15.15 -0.81 -3.12
C LEU A 72 -14.24 0.39 -3.36
N SER A 73 -13.06 0.40 -2.73
CA SER A 73 -12.07 1.46 -2.92
C SER A 73 -11.59 1.54 -4.38
N MET A 74 -11.32 0.41 -5.03
CA MET A 74 -10.95 0.36 -6.45
C MET A 74 -12.08 0.88 -7.36
N ILE A 75 -13.34 0.56 -7.05
CA ILE A 75 -14.52 1.06 -7.78
C ILE A 75 -14.63 2.59 -7.67
N GLU A 76 -14.52 3.14 -6.45
CA GLU A 76 -14.56 4.59 -6.25
C GLU A 76 -13.38 5.30 -6.93
N PHE A 77 -12.19 4.69 -6.88
CA PHE A 77 -11.02 5.18 -7.59
C PHE A 77 -11.24 5.22 -9.12
N GLN A 78 -11.78 4.16 -9.72
CA GLN A 78 -12.06 4.10 -11.15
C GLN A 78 -13.10 5.14 -11.60
N LYS A 79 -14.09 5.45 -10.76
CA LYS A 79 -15.09 6.51 -11.04
C LYS A 79 -14.44 7.89 -11.10
N LYS A 80 -13.50 8.16 -10.20
CA LYS A 80 -12.81 9.45 -10.09
C LYS A 80 -11.69 9.61 -11.12
N HIS A 81 -11.04 8.52 -11.53
CA HIS A 81 -9.87 8.49 -12.41
C HIS A 81 -10.12 7.61 -13.65
N PRO A 82 -10.81 8.12 -14.69
CA PRO A 82 -11.18 7.33 -15.87
C PRO A 82 -9.98 6.91 -16.73
N ASP A 83 -8.84 7.57 -16.59
CA ASP A 83 -7.58 7.35 -17.32
C ASP A 83 -6.60 6.41 -16.61
N LYS A 84 -6.90 6.03 -15.37
CA LYS A 84 -6.02 5.18 -14.55
C LYS A 84 -6.55 3.75 -14.43
N LEU A 85 -5.63 2.82 -14.25
CA LEU A 85 -5.90 1.43 -13.96
C LEU A 85 -5.88 1.18 -12.44
N VAL A 86 -6.55 0.11 -12.03
CA VAL A 86 -6.42 -0.47 -10.69
C VAL A 86 -5.91 -1.90 -10.79
N ALA A 87 -5.25 -2.41 -9.75
CA ALA A 87 -4.67 -3.75 -9.77
C ALA A 87 -4.84 -4.47 -8.44
N ILE A 88 -4.95 -5.81 -8.52
CA ILE A 88 -4.81 -6.70 -7.38
C ILE A 88 -3.70 -7.73 -7.63
N ILE A 89 -2.86 -7.92 -6.63
CA ILE A 89 -1.88 -9.01 -6.55
C ILE A 89 -2.50 -10.05 -5.62
N ASP A 90 -3.19 -11.00 -6.23
CA ASP A 90 -3.97 -12.04 -5.54
C ASP A 90 -3.08 -13.25 -5.24
N VAL A 91 -2.42 -13.22 -4.09
CA VAL A 91 -1.53 -14.31 -3.65
C VAL A 91 -2.31 -15.48 -3.06
N GLU A 92 -3.57 -15.25 -2.67
CA GLU A 92 -4.45 -16.30 -2.16
C GLU A 92 -5.15 -17.10 -3.28
N ASN A 93 -5.15 -16.58 -4.52
CA ASN A 93 -5.90 -17.11 -5.65
C ASN A 93 -7.41 -17.24 -5.36
N ALA A 94 -7.96 -16.28 -4.62
CA ALA A 94 -9.33 -16.32 -4.10
C ALA A 94 -10.21 -15.14 -4.56
N PHE A 95 -9.69 -14.24 -5.40
CA PHE A 95 -10.42 -13.06 -5.84
C PHE A 95 -11.57 -13.43 -6.81
N ASP A 96 -12.80 -13.09 -6.42
CA ASP A 96 -13.99 -13.31 -7.24
C ASP A 96 -14.24 -12.12 -8.19
N ILE A 97 -13.78 -12.27 -9.43
CA ILE A 97 -13.92 -11.26 -10.49
C ILE A 97 -15.39 -11.01 -10.84
N GLU A 98 -16.22 -12.06 -10.87
CA GLU A 98 -17.63 -11.93 -11.21
C GLU A 98 -18.40 -11.15 -10.12
N TYR A 99 -18.07 -11.41 -8.86
CA TYR A 99 -18.65 -10.65 -7.76
C TYR A 99 -18.20 -9.19 -7.79
N ALA A 100 -16.92 -8.92 -8.00
CA ALA A 100 -16.39 -7.56 -8.10
C ALA A 100 -17.04 -6.78 -9.27
N ARG A 101 -17.23 -7.45 -10.43
CA ARG A 101 -17.94 -6.88 -11.57
C ARG A 101 -19.38 -6.51 -11.22
N LYS A 102 -20.11 -7.38 -10.52
CA LYS A 102 -21.48 -7.11 -10.05
C LYS A 102 -21.55 -5.95 -9.07
N MET A 103 -20.49 -5.73 -8.28
CA MET A 103 -20.34 -4.56 -7.41
C MET A 103 -20.10 -3.25 -8.19
N GLY A 104 -19.66 -3.33 -9.44
CA GLY A 104 -19.43 -2.19 -10.31
C GLY A 104 -17.97 -1.95 -10.69
N LEU A 105 -17.07 -2.90 -10.44
CA LEU A 105 -15.68 -2.84 -10.91
C LEU A 105 -15.64 -2.90 -12.44
N ASP A 106 -14.99 -1.92 -13.06
CA ASP A 106 -14.72 -1.94 -14.50
C ASP A 106 -13.56 -2.88 -14.80
N ILE A 107 -13.88 -4.07 -15.29
CA ILE A 107 -12.89 -5.11 -15.60
C ILE A 107 -11.95 -4.76 -16.74
N ASN A 108 -12.33 -3.82 -17.63
CA ASN A 108 -11.47 -3.37 -18.74
C ASN A 108 -10.31 -2.49 -18.23
N ARG A 109 -10.43 -1.93 -17.03
CA ARG A 109 -9.42 -1.10 -16.37
C ARG A 109 -8.91 -1.75 -15.07
N PHE A 110 -9.03 -3.06 -14.97
CA PHE A 110 -8.60 -3.85 -13.82
C PHE A 110 -7.53 -4.85 -14.25
N LEU A 111 -6.48 -4.94 -13.45
CA LEU A 111 -5.40 -5.90 -13.62
C LEU A 111 -5.39 -6.87 -12.44
N ILE A 112 -5.23 -8.15 -12.72
CA ILE A 112 -5.03 -9.18 -11.71
C ILE A 112 -3.71 -9.92 -11.98
N SER A 113 -2.95 -10.19 -10.93
CA SER A 113 -1.76 -11.02 -11.00
C SER A 113 -1.78 -12.02 -9.85
N GLN A 114 -1.44 -13.28 -10.16
CA GLN A 114 -1.39 -14.38 -9.20
C GLN A 114 0.03 -14.98 -9.17
N PRO A 115 0.97 -14.28 -8.52
CA PRO A 115 2.37 -14.69 -8.47
C PRO A 115 2.57 -15.94 -7.61
N SER A 116 3.51 -16.79 -8.02
CA SER A 116 3.80 -18.06 -7.33
C SER A 116 4.67 -17.92 -6.09
N TYR A 117 5.31 -16.77 -5.84
CA TYR A 117 6.13 -16.51 -4.66
C TYR A 117 6.20 -15.02 -4.33
N GLY A 118 6.59 -14.72 -3.08
CA GLY A 118 6.52 -13.37 -2.53
C GLY A 118 7.42 -12.35 -3.22
N GLU A 119 8.66 -12.70 -3.60
CA GLU A 119 9.57 -11.79 -4.31
C GLU A 119 8.97 -11.35 -5.65
N LEU A 120 8.33 -12.28 -6.39
CA LEU A 120 7.66 -11.96 -7.66
C LEU A 120 6.47 -11.02 -7.44
N ALA A 121 5.68 -11.25 -6.38
CA ALA A 121 4.58 -10.36 -6.02
C ALA A 121 5.06 -8.93 -5.79
N ILE A 122 6.16 -8.76 -5.05
CA ILE A 122 6.75 -7.45 -4.75
C ILE A 122 7.34 -6.80 -6.01
N ASP A 123 8.02 -7.56 -6.85
CA ASP A 123 8.59 -7.05 -8.12
C ASP A 123 7.50 -6.58 -9.09
N ILE A 124 6.40 -7.34 -9.21
CA ILE A 124 5.24 -6.93 -10.01
C ILE A 124 4.62 -5.65 -9.44
N THR A 125 4.41 -5.60 -8.12
CA THR A 125 3.88 -4.40 -7.44
C THR A 125 4.75 -3.18 -7.72
N ALA A 126 6.07 -3.30 -7.59
CA ALA A 126 7.02 -2.22 -7.86
C ALA A 126 6.90 -1.72 -9.31
N LYS A 127 6.88 -2.62 -10.29
CA LYS A 127 6.76 -2.26 -11.71
C LYS A 127 5.42 -1.61 -12.05
N LEU A 128 4.33 -2.04 -11.41
CA LEU A 128 3.02 -1.42 -11.60
C LEU A 128 3.01 0.02 -11.06
N VAL A 129 3.59 0.26 -9.88
CA VAL A 129 3.75 1.62 -9.32
C VAL A 129 4.61 2.50 -10.24
N GLU A 130 5.79 2.00 -10.67
CA GLU A 130 6.73 2.72 -11.52
C GLU A 130 6.15 3.03 -12.91
N SER A 131 5.20 2.24 -13.39
CA SER A 131 4.54 2.48 -14.68
C SER A 131 3.80 3.82 -14.76
N GLY A 132 3.40 4.38 -13.61
CA GLY A 132 2.58 5.59 -13.51
C GLY A 132 1.16 5.44 -14.06
N ARG A 133 0.78 4.27 -14.57
CA ARG A 133 -0.54 3.99 -15.18
C ARG A 133 -1.54 3.41 -14.18
N VAL A 134 -1.05 2.75 -13.14
CA VAL A 134 -1.87 2.14 -12.08
C VAL A 134 -1.87 3.07 -10.88
N GLY A 135 -3.05 3.50 -10.45
CA GLY A 135 -3.19 4.45 -9.36
C GLY A 135 -3.71 3.85 -8.05
N PHE A 136 -4.20 2.61 -8.08
CA PHE A 136 -4.61 1.87 -6.88
C PHE A 136 -4.18 0.41 -7.00
N ILE A 137 -3.42 -0.08 -6.02
CA ILE A 137 -2.91 -1.47 -6.00
C ILE A 137 -3.23 -2.10 -4.66
N VAL A 138 -3.76 -3.32 -4.70
CA VAL A 138 -4.02 -4.17 -3.53
C VAL A 138 -3.11 -5.39 -3.59
N VAL A 139 -2.50 -5.76 -2.47
CA VAL A 139 -1.78 -7.04 -2.30
C VAL A 139 -2.55 -7.88 -1.28
N ASP A 140 -3.16 -8.97 -1.72
CA ASP A 140 -4.01 -9.84 -0.90
C ASP A 140 -3.46 -11.28 -0.86
N SER A 141 -2.85 -11.73 0.20
CA SER A 141 -2.56 -11.06 1.46
C SER A 141 -1.08 -11.22 1.85
N VAL A 142 -0.59 -10.36 2.76
CA VAL A 142 0.79 -10.45 3.29
C VAL A 142 1.06 -11.82 3.92
N ALA A 143 0.06 -12.42 4.56
CA ALA A 143 0.19 -13.73 5.23
C ALA A 143 0.61 -14.85 4.28
N ASN A 144 0.27 -14.72 2.98
CA ASN A 144 0.49 -15.72 1.94
C ASN A 144 1.68 -15.38 1.01
N LEU A 145 2.43 -14.33 1.31
CA LEU A 145 3.68 -14.00 0.62
C LEU A 145 4.79 -14.97 1.06
N VAL A 146 4.81 -16.16 0.46
CA VAL A 146 5.82 -17.18 0.74
C VAL A 146 7.10 -16.86 -0.02
N PRO A 147 8.27 -16.75 0.66
CA PRO A 147 9.55 -16.55 0.01
C PRO A 147 9.90 -17.70 -0.93
N LYS A 148 10.52 -17.38 -2.08
CA LYS A 148 10.94 -18.38 -3.08
C LYS A 148 11.79 -19.49 -2.47
N LYS A 149 12.74 -19.12 -1.59
CA LYS A 149 13.60 -20.06 -0.88
C LYS A 149 12.83 -21.06 -0.03
N GLU A 150 11.70 -20.65 0.56
CA GLU A 150 10.84 -21.53 1.36
C GLU A 150 10.10 -22.56 0.47
N ILE A 151 9.74 -22.16 -0.77
CA ILE A 151 9.08 -23.04 -1.73
C ILE A 151 10.07 -24.06 -2.33
N GLU A 152 11.32 -23.66 -2.55
CA GLU A 152 12.38 -24.49 -3.16
C GLU A 152 13.16 -25.32 -2.13
N GLY A 153 13.02 -25.06 -0.83
CA GLY A 153 13.69 -25.76 0.26
C GLY A 153 12.98 -27.04 0.67
N ASP A 154 13.68 -27.89 1.43
CA ASP A 154 13.09 -29.07 2.03
C ASP A 154 12.17 -28.71 3.22
N MET A 155 11.14 -29.54 3.45
CA MET A 155 10.18 -29.28 4.56
C MET A 155 10.84 -29.29 5.96
N GLU A 156 12.04 -29.84 6.08
CA GLU A 156 12.85 -29.87 7.31
C GLU A 156 13.69 -28.58 7.52
N ASP A 157 13.81 -27.75 6.50
CA ASP A 157 14.58 -26.49 6.59
C ASP A 157 13.93 -25.49 7.55
N SER A 158 14.76 -24.88 8.39
CA SER A 158 14.31 -23.81 9.27
C SER A 158 14.10 -22.52 8.48
N ASN A 159 12.86 -22.25 8.10
CA ASN A 159 12.44 -21.07 7.34
C ASN A 159 12.09 -19.85 8.23
N MET A 160 12.45 -19.93 9.52
CA MET A 160 12.11 -18.90 10.50
C MET A 160 12.61 -17.51 10.07
N GLY A 161 11.68 -16.57 9.97
CA GLY A 161 11.97 -15.16 9.67
C GLY A 161 12.23 -14.83 8.20
N LEU A 162 12.13 -15.77 7.24
CA LEU A 162 12.30 -15.47 5.82
C LEU A 162 11.23 -14.49 5.31
N GLN A 163 9.96 -14.70 5.67
CA GLN A 163 8.87 -13.79 5.33
C GLN A 163 9.08 -12.38 5.92
N ALA A 164 9.52 -12.29 7.17
CA ALA A 164 9.81 -11.00 7.80
C ALA A 164 10.95 -10.24 7.09
N ARG A 165 11.99 -10.96 6.63
CA ARG A 165 13.09 -10.39 5.85
C ARG A 165 12.62 -9.93 4.47
N LEU A 166 11.77 -10.72 3.81
CA LEU A 166 11.13 -10.35 2.53
C LEU A 166 10.35 -9.05 2.69
N MET A 167 9.46 -8.97 3.69
CA MET A 167 8.64 -7.79 3.93
C MET A 167 9.48 -6.57 4.32
N SER A 168 10.51 -6.73 5.13
CA SER A 168 11.44 -5.63 5.49
C SER A 168 12.17 -5.07 4.27
N LYS A 169 12.58 -5.93 3.35
CA LYS A 169 13.19 -5.52 2.08
C LYS A 169 12.16 -4.85 1.16
N ALA A 170 10.97 -5.45 1.04
CA ALA A 170 9.86 -4.92 0.25
C ALA A 170 9.48 -3.51 0.68
N MET A 171 9.30 -3.27 1.98
CA MET A 171 8.93 -1.95 2.50
C MET A 171 9.99 -0.90 2.19
N ARG A 172 11.28 -1.22 2.29
CA ARG A 172 12.36 -0.28 1.93
C ARG A 172 12.33 0.12 0.46
N VAL A 173 12.08 -0.83 -0.43
CA VAL A 173 12.01 -0.58 -1.88
C VAL A 173 10.71 0.17 -2.22
N LEU A 174 9.57 -0.36 -1.80
CA LEU A 174 8.25 0.18 -2.17
C LEU A 174 8.01 1.57 -1.60
N THR A 175 8.48 1.88 -0.37
CA THR A 175 8.33 3.22 0.21
C THR A 175 8.96 4.28 -0.68
N GLY A 176 10.15 4.00 -1.22
CA GLY A 176 10.87 4.95 -2.07
C GLY A 176 10.16 5.25 -3.39
N ILE A 177 9.55 4.26 -4.02
CA ILE A 177 8.85 4.41 -5.30
C ILE A 177 7.41 4.92 -5.12
N VAL A 178 6.68 4.43 -4.12
CA VAL A 178 5.30 4.83 -3.85
C VAL A 178 5.23 6.30 -3.44
N ASN A 179 6.15 6.78 -2.59
CA ASN A 179 6.19 8.19 -2.20
C ASN A 179 6.41 9.18 -3.35
N LYS A 180 6.94 8.70 -4.47
CA LYS A 180 7.18 9.52 -5.67
C LYS A 180 6.10 9.33 -6.74
N SER A 181 5.09 8.52 -6.45
CA SER A 181 4.00 8.19 -7.36
C SER A 181 2.66 8.74 -6.85
N ASP A 182 1.68 8.79 -7.75
CA ASP A 182 0.27 9.09 -7.42
C ASP A 182 -0.51 7.80 -7.13
N CYS A 183 0.14 6.76 -6.62
CA CYS A 183 -0.46 5.46 -6.38
C CYS A 183 -0.81 5.28 -4.89
N VAL A 184 -1.98 4.70 -4.64
CA VAL A 184 -2.35 4.13 -3.34
C VAL A 184 -1.97 2.65 -3.34
N LEU A 185 -1.16 2.21 -2.39
CA LEU A 185 -0.79 0.80 -2.23
C LEU A 185 -1.34 0.27 -0.90
N VAL A 186 -2.19 -0.75 -0.97
CA VAL A 186 -2.82 -1.37 0.20
C VAL A 186 -2.37 -2.81 0.32
N PHE A 187 -1.79 -3.17 1.46
CA PHE A 187 -1.52 -4.54 1.85
C PHE A 187 -2.65 -5.05 2.76
N ILE A 188 -3.26 -6.17 2.41
CA ILE A 188 -4.19 -6.86 3.29
C ILE A 188 -3.39 -7.81 4.18
N ASN A 189 -3.66 -7.76 5.49
CA ASN A 189 -3.04 -8.64 6.48
C ASN A 189 -4.07 -9.26 7.42
N GLN A 190 -3.68 -10.33 8.13
CA GLN A 190 -4.56 -11.07 9.02
C GLN A 190 -3.98 -11.10 10.43
N TYR A 191 -4.84 -10.98 11.43
CA TYR A 191 -4.48 -11.30 12.81
C TYR A 191 -4.36 -12.80 12.96
N ARG A 192 -3.26 -13.25 13.56
CA ARG A 192 -3.13 -14.61 14.08
C ARG A 192 -3.06 -14.51 15.60
N GLU A 193 -4.02 -15.08 16.30
CA GLU A 193 -3.92 -15.24 17.74
C GLU A 193 -2.79 -16.24 18.03
N LYS A 194 -1.88 -15.87 18.95
CA LYS A 194 -0.99 -16.86 19.56
C LYS A 194 -1.84 -17.71 20.51
N ILE A 195 -2.03 -18.97 20.15
CA ILE A 195 -2.52 -19.98 21.06
C ILE A 195 -1.44 -20.31 22.07
#